data_63e5920402f5c06795ad1d6cf1374cf4
#
_entry.id   63e5920402f5c06795ad1d6cf1374cf4
#
_cell.length_a   1.000
_cell.length_b   1.000
_cell.length_c   1.000
_cell.angle_alpha   90.00
_cell.angle_beta   90.00
_cell.angle_gamma   90.00
#
_symmetry.space_group_name_H-M   'P 1'
#
loop_
_entity.id
_entity.type
_entity.pdbx_description
1 polymer ?
#
loop_
_entity_poly.entity_id
_entity_poly.type
_entity_poly.pdbx_seq_one_letter_code
_entity_poly.pdbx_strand_id
1 'polypeptide(L)'
;PGLIDAHIHIESSMVSPARFAGLVLPHGTTSVVADPHEIANVHGLEGIRYMLENGRHLPLNIFIALPSCVPATPFEDSGAVLSAEELEELIDDPKVTGIGEMMNFPGVVSGDYDVLAKIQLGTSHGKIVDGHAPGLLGRDLDAYLVTGITNTHECTTLEEMRENLRRGSYILIREGSAAKNLRTLLPGVTPGNARRCAFCCDDRHIEDIVSDGHMDNHLRLAVGMGMDPVQAITMCTLNAAECFGLRNKGAIAPGRDADFIL
;
A
#
# COMPACT_ATOMS: atom_id res chain seq x y z
N PRO A 1 -12.53 -3.75 -14.66
CA PRO A 1 -12.76 -3.49 -13.23
C PRO A 1 -12.29 -2.10 -12.85
N GLY A 2 -12.75 -1.59 -11.69
CA GLY A 2 -12.25 -0.36 -11.10
C GLY A 2 -10.79 -0.50 -10.67
N LEU A 3 -10.03 0.59 -10.77
CA LEU A 3 -8.61 0.61 -10.42
C LEU A 3 -8.44 0.60 -8.90
N ILE A 4 -7.34 -0.01 -8.44
CA ILE A 4 -6.97 -0.14 -7.05
C ILE A 4 -5.59 0.52 -6.86
N ASP A 5 -5.51 1.48 -5.95
CA ASP A 5 -4.24 1.98 -5.45
C ASP A 5 -3.77 1.06 -4.32
N ALA A 6 -2.63 0.41 -4.52
CA ALA A 6 -2.16 -0.62 -3.61
C ALA A 6 -1.48 -0.06 -2.34
N HIS A 7 -1.12 1.22 -2.31
CA HIS A 7 -0.54 1.87 -1.13
C HIS A 7 -0.58 3.39 -1.30
N ILE A 8 -1.18 4.09 -0.34
CA ILE A 8 -1.29 5.55 -0.35
C ILE A 8 -1.40 6.13 1.06
N HIS A 9 -0.89 7.33 1.24
CA HIS A 9 -1.15 8.21 2.38
C HIS A 9 -2.15 9.27 1.93
N ILE A 10 -3.43 9.12 2.32
CA ILE A 10 -4.49 10.08 1.93
C ILE A 10 -4.16 11.47 2.47
N GLU A 11 -3.51 11.55 3.63
CA GLU A 11 -3.10 12.77 4.31
C GLU A 11 -2.16 13.63 3.45
N SER A 12 -1.29 13.02 2.65
CA SER A 12 -0.38 13.72 1.72
C SER A 12 -1.12 14.53 0.65
N SER A 13 -2.38 14.19 0.36
CA SER A 13 -3.25 14.99 -0.51
C SER A 13 -3.82 16.24 0.18
N MET A 14 -3.64 16.37 1.50
CA MET A 14 -4.13 17.47 2.35
C MET A 14 -5.65 17.68 2.33
N VAL A 15 -6.40 16.64 1.99
CA VAL A 15 -7.88 16.68 2.00
C VAL A 15 -8.47 15.54 2.83
N SER A 16 -9.71 15.69 3.26
CA SER A 16 -10.42 14.62 3.97
C SER A 16 -10.72 13.43 3.07
N PRO A 17 -10.95 12.20 3.61
CA PRO A 17 -11.31 11.03 2.83
C PRO A 17 -12.46 11.25 1.84
N ALA A 18 -13.48 12.02 2.23
CA ALA A 18 -14.62 12.32 1.35
C ALA A 18 -14.22 13.21 0.15
N ARG A 19 -13.34 14.18 0.36
CA ARG A 19 -12.84 15.03 -0.74
C ARG A 19 -11.88 14.25 -1.63
N PHE A 20 -11.02 13.45 -1.04
CA PHE A 20 -10.14 12.54 -1.77
C PHE A 20 -10.94 11.60 -2.69
N ALA A 21 -12.01 10.98 -2.18
CA ALA A 21 -12.89 10.14 -3.00
C ALA A 21 -13.44 10.89 -4.23
N GLY A 22 -13.88 12.14 -4.04
CA GLY A 22 -14.37 12.99 -5.14
C GLY A 22 -13.31 13.32 -6.20
N LEU A 23 -12.04 13.33 -5.81
CA LEU A 23 -10.91 13.59 -6.72
C LEU A 23 -10.51 12.34 -7.52
N VAL A 24 -10.44 11.15 -6.87
CA VAL A 24 -9.85 9.97 -7.51
C VAL A 24 -10.86 9.11 -8.28
N LEU A 25 -12.14 9.14 -7.92
CA LEU A 25 -13.20 8.39 -8.63
C LEU A 25 -13.33 8.77 -10.12
N PRO A 26 -13.26 10.06 -10.52
CA PRO A 26 -13.27 10.43 -11.94
C PRO A 26 -12.08 9.85 -12.73
N HIS A 27 -10.98 9.50 -12.05
CA HIS A 27 -9.81 8.82 -12.62
C HIS A 27 -9.92 7.29 -12.61
N GLY A 28 -11.11 6.75 -12.30
CA GLY A 28 -11.38 5.32 -12.32
C GLY A 28 -10.84 4.54 -11.10
N THR A 29 -10.27 5.20 -10.09
CA THR A 29 -9.86 4.55 -8.86
C THR A 29 -11.07 4.32 -7.98
N THR A 30 -11.42 3.06 -7.73
CA THR A 30 -12.59 2.65 -6.93
C THR A 30 -12.24 2.06 -5.59
N SER A 31 -10.95 1.75 -5.38
CA SER A 31 -10.45 1.21 -4.12
C SER A 31 -9.03 1.72 -3.84
N VAL A 32 -8.71 1.93 -2.57
CA VAL A 32 -7.36 2.28 -2.11
C VAL A 32 -7.03 1.50 -0.84
N VAL A 33 -5.75 1.17 -0.66
CA VAL A 33 -5.18 0.69 0.61
C VAL A 33 -4.39 1.85 1.20
N ALA A 34 -4.92 2.44 2.25
CA ALA A 34 -4.33 3.61 2.89
C ALA A 34 -3.63 3.24 4.20
N ASP A 35 -2.43 3.75 4.40
CA ASP A 35 -1.71 3.72 5.68
C ASP A 35 -1.77 5.12 6.30
N PRO A 36 -2.61 5.34 7.33
CA PRO A 36 -2.83 6.66 7.91
C PRO A 36 -1.82 6.97 9.04
N HIS A 37 -0.52 6.79 8.81
CA HIS A 37 0.47 6.98 9.87
C HIS A 37 0.68 8.45 10.23
N GLU A 38 0.44 9.41 9.34
CA GLU A 38 0.60 10.83 9.65
C GLU A 38 -0.44 11.30 10.64
N ILE A 39 -1.72 10.98 10.42
CA ILE A 39 -2.75 11.33 11.40
C ILE A 39 -2.59 10.52 12.69
N ALA A 40 -2.11 9.28 12.60
CA ALA A 40 -1.80 8.47 13.77
C ALA A 40 -0.64 9.06 14.59
N ASN A 41 0.40 9.63 13.97
CA ASN A 41 1.46 10.35 14.66
C ASN A 41 0.94 11.56 15.46
N VAL A 42 -0.13 12.19 15.01
CA VAL A 42 -0.72 13.37 15.67
C VAL A 42 -1.75 12.96 16.72
N HIS A 43 -2.58 11.97 16.43
CA HIS A 43 -3.80 11.71 17.18
C HIS A 43 -4.00 10.23 17.58
N GLY A 44 -2.98 9.41 17.39
CA GLY A 44 -2.98 8.00 17.82
C GLY A 44 -4.08 7.17 17.18
N LEU A 45 -4.61 6.25 17.94
CA LEU A 45 -5.67 5.34 17.53
C LEU A 45 -6.94 6.07 17.06
N GLU A 46 -7.28 7.22 17.66
CA GLU A 46 -8.42 8.03 17.26
C GLU A 46 -8.25 8.63 15.85
N GLY A 47 -7.03 8.92 15.43
CA GLY A 47 -6.72 9.30 14.05
C GLY A 47 -7.05 8.19 13.06
N ILE A 48 -6.70 6.95 13.40
CA ILE A 48 -7.04 5.78 12.59
C ILE A 48 -8.56 5.55 12.56
N ARG A 49 -9.23 5.65 13.71
CA ARG A 49 -10.71 5.57 13.79
C ARG A 49 -11.38 6.62 12.91
N TYR A 50 -10.87 7.85 12.94
CA TYR A 50 -11.37 8.92 12.06
C TYR A 50 -11.29 8.52 10.58
N MET A 51 -10.18 7.96 10.11
CA MET A 51 -10.02 7.54 8.71
C MET A 51 -10.97 6.39 8.37
N LEU A 52 -11.10 5.39 9.26
CA LEU A 52 -12.04 4.28 9.09
C LEU A 52 -13.49 4.77 8.97
N GLU A 53 -13.96 5.56 9.94
CA GLU A 53 -15.36 6.02 9.99
C GLU A 53 -15.72 6.94 8.81
N ASN A 54 -14.84 7.87 8.45
CA ASN A 54 -15.06 8.76 7.31
C ASN A 54 -14.97 8.04 5.95
N GLY A 55 -14.33 6.88 5.90
CA GLY A 55 -14.25 6.03 4.70
C GLY A 55 -15.46 5.12 4.48
N ARG A 56 -16.26 4.80 5.54
CA ARG A 56 -17.26 3.72 5.49
C ARG A 56 -18.39 3.90 4.49
N HIS A 57 -18.84 5.11 4.24
CA HIS A 57 -20.04 5.41 3.46
C HIS A 57 -19.72 6.13 2.14
N LEU A 58 -18.49 6.11 1.73
CA LEU A 58 -18.05 6.70 0.48
C LEU A 58 -18.25 5.73 -0.70
N PRO A 59 -18.44 6.24 -1.91
CA PRO A 59 -18.42 5.42 -3.12
C PRO A 59 -17.01 4.88 -3.45
N LEU A 60 -15.95 5.42 -2.86
CA LEU A 60 -14.60 4.89 -2.85
C LEU A 60 -14.44 3.85 -1.74
N ASN A 61 -13.93 2.68 -2.04
CA ASN A 61 -13.58 1.70 -1.03
C ASN A 61 -12.22 2.06 -0.43
N ILE A 62 -12.22 2.57 0.80
CA ILE A 62 -11.00 2.81 1.56
C ILE A 62 -10.77 1.62 2.48
N PHE A 63 -9.65 0.93 2.28
CA PHE A 63 -9.13 -0.09 3.17
C PHE A 63 -7.97 0.51 3.95
N ILE A 64 -7.81 0.13 5.21
CA ILE A 64 -6.77 0.66 6.08
C ILE A 64 -5.74 -0.42 6.38
N ALA A 65 -4.47 -0.10 6.19
CA ALA A 65 -3.35 -0.78 6.78
C ALA A 65 -3.00 -0.05 8.08
N LEU A 66 -3.01 -0.74 9.23
CA LEU A 66 -2.77 -0.12 10.53
C LEU A 66 -1.30 0.30 10.65
N PRO A 67 -1.00 1.57 10.93
CA PRO A 67 0.37 2.07 10.99
C PRO A 67 1.27 1.26 11.92
N SER A 68 2.36 0.75 11.39
CA SER A 68 3.31 -0.07 12.13
C SER A 68 4.25 0.73 13.02
N CYS A 69 4.58 1.96 12.58
CA CYS A 69 5.61 2.80 13.17
C CYS A 69 5.04 4.17 13.54
N VAL A 70 4.59 4.32 14.78
CA VAL A 70 4.11 5.57 15.37
C VAL A 70 4.77 5.74 16.74
N PRO A 71 5.73 6.63 16.88
CA PRO A 71 6.41 7.41 15.84
C PRO A 71 7.23 6.53 14.86
N ALA A 72 7.60 7.10 13.70
CA ALA A 72 8.40 6.40 12.69
C ALA A 72 9.78 6.02 13.23
N THR A 73 10.38 6.84 14.08
CA THR A 73 11.66 6.59 14.75
C THR A 73 11.61 6.98 16.24
N PRO A 74 12.49 6.41 17.09
CA PRO A 74 12.58 6.81 18.50
C PRO A 74 13.26 8.18 18.71
N PHE A 75 13.68 8.86 17.67
CA PHE A 75 14.42 10.13 17.71
C PHE A 75 13.54 11.35 17.44
N GLU A 76 12.26 11.16 17.22
CA GLU A 76 11.30 12.23 16.93
C GLU A 76 10.24 12.34 18.01
N ASP A 77 9.71 13.56 18.18
CA ASP A 77 8.53 13.81 18.98
C ASP A 77 7.27 13.48 18.18
N SER A 78 6.31 12.83 18.83
CA SER A 78 5.00 12.52 18.24
C SER A 78 3.88 12.84 19.20
N GLY A 79 2.67 13.00 18.68
CA GLY A 79 1.46 13.16 19.49
C GLY A 79 0.97 11.87 20.12
N ALA A 80 1.45 10.72 19.63
CA ALA A 80 1.10 9.40 20.14
C ALA A 80 2.23 8.38 19.92
N VAL A 81 2.15 7.29 20.69
CA VAL A 81 2.93 6.07 20.48
C VAL A 81 1.92 4.94 20.37
N LEU A 82 2.02 4.08 19.37
CA LEU A 82 1.10 2.94 19.19
C LEU A 82 1.83 1.62 19.41
N SER A 83 1.32 0.83 20.36
CA SER A 83 1.73 -0.54 20.63
C SER A 83 0.93 -1.55 19.80
N ALA A 84 1.36 -2.83 19.81
CA ALA A 84 0.59 -3.91 19.21
C ALA A 84 -0.78 -4.11 19.89
N GLU A 85 -0.84 -3.95 21.22
CA GLU A 85 -2.08 -4.08 22.00
C GLU A 85 -3.12 -3.02 21.63
N GLU A 86 -2.68 -1.77 21.38
CA GLU A 86 -3.61 -0.73 20.91
C GLU A 86 -4.12 -1.00 19.50
N LEU A 87 -3.26 -1.47 18.60
CA LEU A 87 -3.65 -1.83 17.23
C LEU A 87 -4.58 -3.05 17.19
N GLU A 88 -4.50 -3.96 18.18
CA GLU A 88 -5.38 -5.13 18.29
C GLU A 88 -6.86 -4.74 18.38
N GLU A 89 -7.18 -3.56 18.92
CA GLU A 89 -8.56 -3.06 18.96
C GLU A 89 -9.21 -2.89 17.58
N LEU A 90 -8.40 -2.72 16.54
CA LEU A 90 -8.88 -2.42 15.17
C LEU A 90 -8.58 -3.53 14.16
N ILE A 91 -7.72 -4.50 14.49
CA ILE A 91 -7.22 -5.47 13.51
C ILE A 91 -8.34 -6.31 12.86
N ASP A 92 -9.42 -6.57 13.58
CA ASP A 92 -10.56 -7.37 13.09
C ASP A 92 -11.61 -6.55 12.33
N ASP A 93 -11.45 -5.23 12.21
CA ASP A 93 -12.34 -4.42 11.39
C ASP A 93 -12.31 -4.92 9.92
N PRO A 94 -13.46 -5.12 9.26
CA PRO A 94 -13.53 -5.64 7.91
C PRO A 94 -12.88 -4.72 6.84
N LYS A 95 -12.65 -3.45 7.17
CA LYS A 95 -11.92 -2.50 6.32
C LYS A 95 -10.41 -2.48 6.59
N VAL A 96 -9.94 -3.19 7.61
CA VAL A 96 -8.51 -3.32 7.92
C VAL A 96 -7.91 -4.49 7.13
N THR A 97 -6.92 -4.21 6.29
CA THR A 97 -6.19 -5.20 5.50
C THR A 97 -5.08 -5.86 6.30
N GLY A 98 -4.52 -5.16 7.27
CA GLY A 98 -3.42 -5.67 8.10
C GLY A 98 -2.59 -4.57 8.74
N ILE A 99 -1.31 -4.84 8.90
CA ILE A 99 -0.33 -3.88 9.42
C ILE A 99 0.27 -3.12 8.24
N GLY A 100 0.37 -1.81 8.38
CA GLY A 100 0.92 -0.89 7.41
C GLY A 100 2.44 -1.02 7.26
N GLU A 101 2.99 -0.17 6.43
CA GLU A 101 4.40 -0.24 6.04
C GLU A 101 5.36 -0.36 7.23
N MET A 102 6.12 -1.45 7.25
CA MET A 102 7.06 -1.75 8.32
C MET A 102 8.37 -0.97 8.10
N MET A 103 8.35 0.33 8.41
CA MET A 103 9.48 1.24 8.24
C MET A 103 10.68 0.92 9.14
N ASN A 104 10.42 0.36 10.33
CA ASN A 104 11.50 -0.03 11.24
C ASN A 104 12.13 -1.37 10.83
N PHE A 105 12.60 -1.48 9.56
CA PHE A 105 13.30 -2.67 9.10
C PHE A 105 14.58 -2.98 9.88
N PRO A 106 15.35 -1.99 10.42
CA PRO A 106 16.47 -2.30 11.30
C PRO A 106 16.02 -3.03 12.58
N GLY A 107 14.88 -2.64 13.15
CA GLY A 107 14.28 -3.32 14.30
C GLY A 107 13.85 -4.75 13.95
N VAL A 108 13.26 -4.96 12.78
CA VAL A 108 12.92 -6.32 12.30
C VAL A 108 14.17 -7.21 12.22
N VAL A 109 15.22 -6.73 11.55
CA VAL A 109 16.47 -7.46 11.35
C VAL A 109 17.20 -7.75 12.67
N SER A 110 17.15 -6.82 13.61
CA SER A 110 17.77 -6.98 14.94
C SER A 110 16.92 -7.78 15.94
N GLY A 111 15.66 -8.07 15.61
CA GLY A 111 14.76 -8.83 16.49
C GLY A 111 14.13 -7.99 17.60
N ASP A 112 13.84 -6.71 17.33
CA ASP A 112 13.17 -5.82 18.28
C ASP A 112 11.78 -6.38 18.64
N TYR A 113 11.51 -6.48 19.95
CA TYR A 113 10.30 -7.13 20.46
C TYR A 113 9.01 -6.41 20.03
N ASP A 114 8.96 -5.09 20.16
CA ASP A 114 7.75 -4.31 19.87
C ASP A 114 7.45 -4.30 18.38
N VAL A 115 8.48 -4.26 17.54
CA VAL A 115 8.36 -4.37 16.08
C VAL A 115 7.82 -5.74 15.69
N LEU A 116 8.40 -6.82 16.24
CA LEU A 116 7.97 -8.19 15.96
C LEU A 116 6.57 -8.48 16.51
N ALA A 117 6.17 -7.88 17.63
CA ALA A 117 4.83 -8.01 18.17
C ALA A 117 3.75 -7.48 17.21
N LYS A 118 4.00 -6.36 16.53
CA LYS A 118 3.08 -5.80 15.51
C LYS A 118 2.99 -6.70 14.27
N ILE A 119 4.12 -7.25 13.81
CA ILE A 119 4.13 -8.23 12.72
C ILE A 119 3.34 -9.47 13.11
N GLN A 120 3.54 -9.98 14.34
CA GLN A 120 2.82 -11.14 14.86
C GLN A 120 1.32 -10.85 14.97
N LEU A 121 0.91 -9.64 15.38
CA LEU A 121 -0.49 -9.25 15.40
C LEU A 121 -1.12 -9.43 14.01
N GLY A 122 -0.53 -8.88 12.96
CA GLY A 122 -1.03 -9.03 11.60
C GLY A 122 -1.09 -10.50 11.16
N THR A 123 0.01 -11.22 11.30
CA THR A 123 0.11 -12.61 10.82
C THR A 123 -0.79 -13.59 11.58
N SER A 124 -0.96 -13.43 12.91
CA SER A 124 -1.84 -14.29 13.73
C SER A 124 -3.33 -14.10 13.40
N HIS A 125 -3.73 -12.92 12.91
CA HIS A 125 -5.09 -12.66 12.43
C HIS A 125 -5.27 -12.96 10.93
N GLY A 126 -4.26 -13.56 10.27
CA GLY A 126 -4.31 -13.88 8.84
C GLY A 126 -4.38 -12.64 7.95
N LYS A 127 -3.90 -11.51 8.44
CA LYS A 127 -3.85 -10.23 7.75
C LYS A 127 -2.48 -10.03 7.08
N ILE A 128 -2.42 -9.09 6.15
CA ILE A 128 -1.19 -8.73 5.45
C ILE A 128 -0.28 -7.89 6.36
N VAL A 129 1.02 -8.03 6.19
CA VAL A 129 2.00 -7.07 6.73
C VAL A 129 2.69 -6.41 5.55
N ASP A 130 2.48 -5.11 5.41
CA ASP A 130 3.04 -4.28 4.36
C ASP A 130 4.52 -3.97 4.66
N GLY A 131 5.33 -3.84 3.62
CA GLY A 131 6.76 -3.67 3.76
C GLY A 131 7.28 -2.33 3.29
N HIS A 132 8.30 -1.85 4.01
CA HIS A 132 9.05 -0.63 3.72
C HIS A 132 10.52 -0.86 4.09
N ALA A 133 11.35 -1.23 3.12
CA ALA A 133 12.76 -1.55 3.37
C ALA A 133 13.65 -1.06 2.22
N PRO A 134 13.86 0.26 2.09
CA PRO A 134 14.71 0.81 1.02
C PRO A 134 16.14 0.31 1.15
N GLY A 135 16.70 -0.17 0.03
CA GLY A 135 18.09 -0.62 -0.05
C GLY A 135 18.40 -1.94 0.67
N LEU A 136 17.42 -2.61 1.27
CA LEU A 136 17.64 -3.86 1.99
C LEU A 136 17.84 -5.02 1.01
N LEU A 137 18.96 -5.73 1.12
CA LEU A 137 19.35 -6.82 0.24
C LEU A 137 19.93 -8.01 1.02
N GLY A 138 20.14 -9.12 0.32
CA GLY A 138 20.85 -10.29 0.86
C GLY A 138 20.20 -10.89 2.11
N ARG A 139 21.03 -11.20 3.13
CA ARG A 139 20.57 -11.86 4.37
C ARG A 139 19.65 -11.00 5.21
N ASP A 140 19.83 -9.69 5.20
CA ASP A 140 18.97 -8.77 5.96
C ASP A 140 17.58 -8.72 5.34
N LEU A 141 17.47 -8.79 4.01
CA LEU A 141 16.20 -8.95 3.32
C LEU A 141 15.56 -10.32 3.63
N ASP A 142 16.35 -11.39 3.73
CA ASP A 142 15.83 -12.70 4.16
C ASP A 142 15.26 -12.63 5.58
N ALA A 143 15.99 -11.99 6.52
CA ALA A 143 15.54 -11.79 7.89
C ALA A 143 14.27 -10.95 7.99
N TYR A 144 14.14 -9.93 7.13
CA TYR A 144 12.96 -9.07 7.05
C TYR A 144 11.73 -9.84 6.54
N LEU A 145 11.85 -10.56 5.43
CA LEU A 145 10.73 -11.24 4.79
C LEU A 145 10.27 -12.51 5.53
N VAL A 146 11.18 -13.23 6.23
CA VAL A 146 10.82 -14.45 6.98
C VAL A 146 9.84 -14.18 8.12
N THR A 147 9.74 -12.93 8.59
CA THR A 147 8.79 -12.53 9.63
C THR A 147 7.33 -12.51 9.17
N GLY A 148 7.08 -12.60 7.85
CA GLY A 148 5.73 -12.59 7.28
C GLY A 148 5.36 -11.32 6.50
N ILE A 149 6.31 -10.42 6.31
CA ILE A 149 6.15 -9.25 5.41
C ILE A 149 6.08 -9.75 3.96
N THR A 150 5.11 -9.25 3.18
CA THR A 150 4.73 -9.86 1.90
C THR A 150 4.99 -9.02 0.67
N ASN A 151 5.23 -7.72 0.84
CA ASN A 151 5.39 -6.78 -0.27
C ASN A 151 6.37 -5.65 0.07
N THR A 152 6.68 -4.80 -0.89
CA THR A 152 7.40 -3.53 -0.69
C THR A 152 7.09 -2.56 -1.83
N HIS A 153 7.02 -1.26 -1.53
CA HIS A 153 6.91 -0.16 -2.51
C HIS A 153 8.20 0.65 -2.62
N GLU A 154 9.24 0.30 -1.83
CA GLU A 154 10.47 1.09 -1.69
C GLU A 154 11.57 0.76 -2.71
N CYS A 155 11.36 -0.21 -3.60
CA CYS A 155 12.37 -0.49 -4.62
C CYS A 155 12.60 0.73 -5.54
N THR A 156 13.85 1.15 -5.66
CA THR A 156 14.31 2.23 -6.54
C THR A 156 15.17 1.73 -7.70
N THR A 157 15.67 0.50 -7.61
CA THR A 157 16.53 -0.14 -8.61
C THR A 157 15.99 -1.49 -9.06
N LEU A 158 16.42 -1.91 -10.27
CA LEU A 158 16.08 -3.24 -10.77
C LEU A 158 16.72 -4.37 -9.95
N GLU A 159 17.79 -4.11 -9.25
CA GLU A 159 18.44 -5.08 -8.36
C GLU A 159 17.54 -5.34 -7.13
N GLU A 160 17.10 -4.30 -6.44
CA GLU A 160 16.18 -4.41 -5.30
C GLU A 160 14.89 -5.14 -5.71
N MET A 161 14.30 -4.75 -6.85
CA MET A 161 13.12 -5.41 -7.40
C MET A 161 13.34 -6.91 -7.63
N ARG A 162 14.45 -7.29 -8.25
CA ARG A 162 14.77 -8.70 -8.54
C ARG A 162 15.01 -9.51 -7.29
N GLU A 163 15.72 -8.95 -6.31
CA GLU A 163 16.00 -9.62 -5.04
C GLU A 163 14.73 -9.88 -4.23
N ASN A 164 13.80 -8.92 -4.18
CA ASN A 164 12.49 -9.10 -3.56
C ASN A 164 11.63 -10.13 -4.30
N LEU A 165 11.53 -10.03 -5.63
CA LEU A 165 10.76 -10.98 -6.45
C LEU A 165 11.26 -12.42 -6.34
N ARG A 166 12.60 -12.65 -6.27
CA ARG A 166 13.20 -13.98 -6.07
C ARG A 166 12.77 -14.63 -4.76
N ARG A 167 12.46 -13.83 -3.74
CA ARG A 167 11.99 -14.25 -2.43
C ARG A 167 10.48 -14.35 -2.32
N GLY A 168 9.76 -14.08 -3.41
CA GLY A 168 8.31 -14.18 -3.49
C GLY A 168 7.54 -12.97 -2.99
N SER A 169 8.22 -11.86 -2.68
CA SER A 169 7.59 -10.59 -2.32
C SER A 169 6.83 -9.99 -3.50
N TYR A 170 5.73 -9.28 -3.22
CA TYR A 170 5.12 -8.39 -4.20
C TYR A 170 5.91 -7.09 -4.30
N ILE A 171 5.93 -6.52 -5.52
CA ILE A 171 6.48 -5.19 -5.78
C ILE A 171 5.34 -4.24 -6.11
N LEU A 172 5.17 -3.22 -5.28
CA LEU A 172 4.25 -2.13 -5.54
C LEU A 172 5.06 -1.01 -6.20
N ILE A 173 4.87 -0.83 -7.50
CA ILE A 173 5.62 0.16 -8.28
C ILE A 173 4.94 1.52 -8.10
N ARG A 174 5.64 2.43 -7.44
CA ARG A 174 5.07 3.74 -7.11
C ARG A 174 5.33 4.80 -8.17
N GLU A 175 4.35 5.69 -8.32
CA GLU A 175 4.43 6.91 -9.10
C GLU A 175 3.66 8.02 -8.36
N GLY A 176 4.24 8.48 -7.27
CA GLY A 176 3.68 9.51 -6.39
C GLY A 176 4.07 10.92 -6.82
N SER A 177 4.01 11.85 -5.87
CA SER A 177 4.52 13.21 -6.03
C SER A 177 6.00 13.30 -5.66
N ALA A 178 6.37 12.71 -4.52
CA ALA A 178 7.74 12.71 -4.01
C ALA A 178 8.60 11.62 -4.67
N ALA A 179 8.09 10.41 -4.78
CA ALA A 179 8.82 9.25 -5.31
C ALA A 179 8.19 8.74 -6.60
N LYS A 180 8.99 8.68 -7.68
CA LYS A 180 8.58 8.31 -9.04
C LYS A 180 9.49 7.18 -9.56
N ASN A 181 9.10 5.93 -9.31
CA ASN A 181 9.93 4.78 -9.62
C ASN A 181 9.44 3.97 -10.84
N LEU A 182 8.23 4.28 -11.38
CA LEU A 182 7.63 3.53 -12.47
C LEU A 182 8.55 3.40 -13.68
N ARG A 183 9.15 4.49 -14.14
CA ARG A 183 10.05 4.47 -15.30
C ARG A 183 11.27 3.58 -15.11
N THR A 184 11.79 3.52 -13.88
CA THR A 184 12.98 2.73 -13.54
C THR A 184 12.65 1.25 -13.41
N LEU A 185 11.51 0.92 -12.78
CA LEU A 185 11.18 -0.46 -12.42
C LEU A 185 10.39 -1.20 -13.51
N LEU A 186 9.61 -0.49 -14.33
CA LEU A 186 8.77 -1.11 -15.35
C LEU A 186 9.53 -2.03 -16.32
N PRO A 187 10.77 -1.70 -16.75
CA PRO A 187 11.57 -2.62 -17.57
C PRO A 187 11.93 -3.96 -16.90
N GLY A 188 11.81 -4.04 -15.57
CA GLY A 188 11.99 -5.28 -14.80
C GLY A 188 10.75 -6.18 -14.75
N VAL A 189 9.59 -5.68 -15.16
CA VAL A 189 8.37 -6.47 -15.24
C VAL A 189 8.40 -7.35 -16.48
N THR A 190 8.23 -8.64 -16.28
CA THR A 190 8.23 -9.66 -17.34
C THR A 190 6.95 -10.52 -17.23
N PRO A 191 6.57 -11.26 -18.28
CA PRO A 191 5.44 -12.19 -18.17
C PRO A 191 5.55 -13.20 -17.02
N GLY A 192 6.79 -13.54 -16.63
CA GLY A 192 7.05 -14.51 -15.56
C GLY A 192 6.86 -13.94 -14.14
N ASN A 193 6.99 -12.63 -13.95
CA ASN A 193 6.91 -11.99 -12.64
C ASN A 193 5.77 -10.96 -12.50
N ALA A 194 5.13 -10.57 -13.60
CA ALA A 194 4.10 -9.52 -13.62
C ALA A 194 2.99 -9.75 -12.57
N ARG A 195 2.66 -11.01 -12.30
CA ARG A 195 1.65 -11.37 -11.28
C ARG A 195 2.03 -10.93 -9.86
N ARG A 196 3.32 -10.72 -9.59
CA ARG A 196 3.83 -10.23 -8.32
C ARG A 196 4.12 -8.73 -8.35
N CYS A 197 3.62 -8.01 -9.34
CA CYS A 197 3.79 -6.57 -9.47
C CYS A 197 2.42 -5.89 -9.48
N ALA A 198 2.30 -4.80 -8.74
CA ALA A 198 1.14 -3.91 -8.73
C ALA A 198 1.60 -2.46 -8.80
N PHE A 199 0.68 -1.51 -8.92
CA PHE A 199 0.96 -0.08 -8.90
C PHE A 199 0.45 0.55 -7.61
N CYS A 200 1.09 1.63 -7.16
CA CYS A 200 0.67 2.44 -6.03
C CYS A 200 1.09 3.90 -6.19
N CYS A 201 0.44 4.80 -5.46
CA CYS A 201 0.81 6.22 -5.46
C CYS A 201 1.83 6.56 -4.37
N ASP A 202 1.71 5.98 -3.18
CA ASP A 202 2.43 6.45 -2.00
C ASP A 202 1.99 7.91 -1.68
N ASP A 203 2.89 8.85 -1.48
CA ASP A 203 2.57 10.28 -1.31
C ASP A 203 2.09 10.90 -2.63
N ARG A 204 0.81 11.27 -2.70
CA ARG A 204 0.24 11.91 -3.89
C ARG A 204 -0.47 13.22 -3.54
N HIS A 205 0.08 14.33 -3.99
CA HIS A 205 -0.44 15.68 -3.73
C HIS A 205 -1.68 15.96 -4.58
N ILE A 206 -2.56 16.82 -4.08
CA ILE A 206 -3.80 17.20 -4.78
C ILE A 206 -3.55 17.83 -6.16
N GLU A 207 -2.50 18.65 -6.28
CA GLU A 207 -2.13 19.29 -7.52
C GLU A 207 -1.82 18.26 -8.62
N ASP A 208 -1.09 17.21 -8.27
CA ASP A 208 -0.74 16.13 -9.19
C ASP A 208 -1.95 15.24 -9.51
N ILE A 209 -2.88 15.03 -8.56
CA ILE A 209 -4.13 14.32 -8.84
C ILE A 209 -4.96 15.12 -9.88
N VAL A 210 -5.04 16.43 -9.72
CA VAL A 210 -5.83 17.29 -10.61
C VAL A 210 -5.18 17.43 -11.99
N SER A 211 -3.84 17.54 -12.07
CA SER A 211 -3.13 17.75 -13.34
C SER A 211 -2.87 16.47 -14.11
N ASP A 212 -2.43 15.43 -13.42
CA ASP A 212 -1.93 14.20 -14.05
C ASP A 212 -2.91 13.03 -13.90
N GLY A 213 -3.80 13.09 -12.90
CA GLY A 213 -4.68 12.00 -12.53
C GLY A 213 -4.14 11.14 -11.39
N HIS A 214 -4.75 9.99 -11.20
CA HIS A 214 -4.43 9.04 -10.12
C HIS A 214 -3.92 7.71 -10.71
N MET A 215 -4.59 6.59 -10.46
CA MET A 215 -4.15 5.30 -11.03
C MET A 215 -4.24 5.21 -12.56
N ASP A 216 -5.09 6.02 -13.20
CA ASP A 216 -5.13 6.16 -14.66
C ASP A 216 -3.83 6.75 -15.22
N ASN A 217 -3.13 7.60 -14.47
CA ASN A 217 -1.82 8.10 -14.85
C ASN A 217 -0.78 6.96 -14.91
N HIS A 218 -0.77 6.05 -13.93
CA HIS A 218 0.10 4.86 -13.95
C HIS A 218 -0.13 4.02 -15.22
N LEU A 219 -1.41 3.82 -15.59
CA LEU A 219 -1.75 3.07 -16.80
C LEU A 219 -1.25 3.78 -18.06
N ARG A 220 -1.49 5.10 -18.18
CA ARG A 220 -1.01 5.87 -19.34
C ARG A 220 0.51 5.82 -19.47
N LEU A 221 1.23 5.98 -18.37
CA LEU A 221 2.70 5.92 -18.35
C LEU A 221 3.18 4.51 -18.73
N ALA A 222 2.64 3.46 -18.11
CA ALA A 222 3.06 2.08 -18.37
C ALA A 222 2.83 1.66 -19.83
N VAL A 223 1.62 1.95 -20.37
CA VAL A 223 1.29 1.67 -21.76
C VAL A 223 2.11 2.53 -22.72
N GLY A 224 2.34 3.81 -22.39
CA GLY A 224 3.20 4.70 -23.16
C GLY A 224 4.66 4.24 -23.23
N MET A 225 5.13 3.42 -22.27
CA MET A 225 6.43 2.76 -22.26
C MET A 225 6.42 1.39 -22.95
N GLY A 226 5.28 0.97 -23.52
CA GLY A 226 5.16 -0.26 -24.31
C GLY A 226 4.65 -1.48 -23.52
N MET A 227 4.17 -1.30 -22.29
CA MET A 227 3.50 -2.40 -21.58
C MET A 227 2.17 -2.72 -22.25
N ASP A 228 1.84 -4.02 -22.31
CA ASP A 228 0.52 -4.46 -22.79
C ASP A 228 -0.59 -3.86 -21.90
N PRO A 229 -1.62 -3.23 -22.49
CA PRO A 229 -2.68 -2.57 -21.73
C PRO A 229 -3.43 -3.50 -20.77
N VAL A 230 -3.64 -4.76 -21.16
CA VAL A 230 -4.33 -5.75 -20.30
C VAL A 230 -3.46 -6.10 -19.11
N GLN A 231 -2.15 -6.23 -19.31
CA GLN A 231 -1.20 -6.44 -18.22
C GLN A 231 -1.15 -5.24 -17.28
N ALA A 232 -1.10 -4.01 -17.79
CA ALA A 232 -1.11 -2.79 -16.97
C ALA A 232 -2.38 -2.72 -16.13
N ILE A 233 -3.56 -2.95 -16.72
CA ILE A 233 -4.84 -3.01 -16.00
C ILE A 233 -4.82 -4.12 -14.94
N THR A 234 -4.30 -5.29 -15.25
CA THR A 234 -4.21 -6.41 -14.30
C THR A 234 -3.34 -6.05 -13.09
N MET A 235 -2.23 -5.36 -13.28
CA MET A 235 -1.36 -4.87 -12.21
C MET A 235 -2.07 -3.81 -11.33
N CYS A 236 -2.94 -3.00 -11.93
CA CYS A 236 -3.69 -1.95 -11.25
C CYS A 236 -5.04 -2.44 -10.67
N THR A 237 -5.35 -3.73 -10.76
CA THR A 237 -6.63 -4.28 -10.34
C THR A 237 -6.47 -5.63 -9.63
N LEU A 238 -6.38 -6.73 -10.36
CA LEU A 238 -6.34 -8.08 -9.78
C LEU A 238 -5.11 -8.33 -8.93
N ASN A 239 -3.93 -7.88 -9.37
CA ASN A 239 -2.70 -8.10 -8.62
C ASN A 239 -2.69 -7.33 -7.30
N ALA A 240 -3.15 -6.07 -7.31
CA ALA A 240 -3.33 -5.27 -6.09
C ALA A 240 -4.34 -5.94 -5.14
N ALA A 241 -5.47 -6.42 -5.66
CA ALA A 241 -6.47 -7.12 -4.87
C ALA A 241 -5.92 -8.43 -4.27
N GLU A 242 -5.17 -9.22 -5.03
CA GLU A 242 -4.53 -10.46 -4.54
C GLU A 242 -3.46 -10.17 -3.48
N CYS A 243 -2.66 -9.11 -3.66
CA CYS A 243 -1.64 -8.70 -2.70
C CYS A 243 -2.22 -8.44 -1.31
N PHE A 244 -3.35 -7.75 -1.24
CA PHE A 244 -4.01 -7.36 0.01
C PHE A 244 -5.19 -8.25 0.42
N GLY A 245 -5.39 -9.39 -0.26
CA GLY A 245 -6.45 -10.34 0.10
C GLY A 245 -7.87 -9.81 -0.14
N LEU A 246 -8.06 -8.83 -1.01
CA LEU A 246 -9.36 -8.22 -1.35
C LEU A 246 -10.16 -9.13 -2.29
N ARG A 247 -10.70 -10.23 -1.75
CA ARG A 247 -11.26 -11.36 -2.52
C ARG A 247 -12.40 -10.99 -3.45
N ASN A 248 -13.16 -9.94 -3.14
CA ASN A 248 -14.30 -9.46 -3.91
C ASN A 248 -13.96 -8.31 -4.86
N LYS A 249 -12.68 -7.88 -4.97
CA LYS A 249 -12.20 -6.79 -5.82
C LYS A 249 -11.33 -7.28 -6.98
N GLY A 250 -10.98 -6.38 -7.88
CA GLY A 250 -9.95 -6.54 -8.90
C GLY A 250 -10.38 -7.26 -10.19
N ALA A 251 -11.61 -7.75 -10.30
CA ALA A 251 -12.11 -8.38 -11.53
C ALA A 251 -13.63 -8.22 -11.68
N ILE A 252 -14.13 -8.21 -12.91
CA ILE A 252 -15.55 -8.29 -13.22
C ILE A 252 -15.90 -9.78 -13.37
N ALA A 253 -16.48 -10.36 -12.32
CA ALA A 253 -16.84 -11.77 -12.26
C ALA A 253 -17.98 -12.01 -11.27
N PRO A 254 -18.75 -13.11 -11.42
CA PRO A 254 -19.77 -13.47 -10.43
C PRO A 254 -19.20 -13.57 -9.02
N GLY A 255 -19.90 -12.98 -8.04
CA GLY A 255 -19.49 -12.96 -6.64
C GLY A 255 -18.49 -11.87 -6.26
N ARG A 256 -18.09 -11.02 -7.22
CA ARG A 256 -17.26 -9.83 -6.97
C ARG A 256 -18.12 -8.57 -7.01
N ASP A 257 -17.59 -7.50 -6.42
CA ASP A 257 -18.25 -6.20 -6.42
C ASP A 257 -18.31 -5.63 -7.84
N ALA A 258 -19.40 -4.91 -8.13
CA ALA A 258 -19.62 -4.29 -9.44
C ALA A 258 -18.84 -2.94 -9.58
N ASP A 259 -17.58 -2.97 -9.23
CA ASP A 259 -16.66 -1.82 -9.41
C ASP A 259 -16.09 -1.89 -10.83
N PHE A 260 -16.49 -0.98 -11.72
CA PHE A 260 -16.01 -0.95 -13.10
C PHE A 260 -15.92 0.47 -13.65
N ILE A 261 -15.13 0.61 -14.69
CA ILE A 261 -14.90 1.84 -15.44
C ILE A 261 -15.60 1.70 -16.80
N LEU A 262 -16.22 2.78 -17.27
CA LEU A 262 -16.84 2.90 -18.60
C LEU A 262 -15.93 3.69 -19.54
#